data_f1e8dc4b449dd58eb289d4a664681281
#
_entry.id   f1e8dc4b449dd58eb289d4a664681281
#
_cell.length_a   1.000
_cell.length_b   1.000
_cell.length_c   1.000
_cell.angle_alpha   90.00
_cell.angle_beta   90.00
_cell.angle_gamma   90.00
#
_symmetry.space_group_name_H-M   'P 1'
#
loop_
_entity.id
_entity.type
_entity.pdbx_description
1 polymer ?
#
loop_
_entity_poly.entity_id
_entity_poly.type
_entity_poly.pdbx_seq_one_letter_code
_entity_poly.pdbx_strand_id
1 'polypeptide(L)'
;MDYRFYDTCSLLLKADNLFEDNEQFAISSITLNELEDIKTSNNKDPEIKCAARHLLKQLDQGGYDIVYFKEEYLKPIQEYGYEITNDMKILACAIHRQRFGYPDLIFVSNDIALRTLATAFFEGDRLDSVSDDQVDDYTGYQEVYLSQEQMSEFYSNSQKNDFGILINQYIIIRDKDTGEVVD
;
A
#
# COMPACT_ATOMS: atom_id res chain seq x y z
N MET A 1 9.57 -16.50 14.41
CA MET A 1 8.94 -15.16 14.36
C MET A 1 9.52 -14.50 13.14
N ASP A 2 8.66 -14.14 12.19
CA ASP A 2 9.12 -13.60 10.91
C ASP A 2 9.62 -12.17 11.12
N TYR A 3 10.76 -11.86 10.56
CA TYR A 3 11.33 -10.51 10.59
C TYR A 3 11.01 -9.84 9.25
N ARG A 4 10.25 -8.75 9.28
CA ARG A 4 9.73 -8.08 8.09
C ARG A 4 10.47 -6.78 7.80
N PHE A 5 10.58 -6.44 6.54
CA PHE A 5 11.11 -5.15 6.08
C PHE A 5 10.09 -4.49 5.18
N TYR A 6 9.56 -3.37 5.61
CA TYR A 6 8.48 -2.68 4.90
C TYR A 6 9.00 -1.56 3.99
N ASP A 7 8.44 -1.48 2.79
CA ASP A 7 8.52 -0.26 1.99
C ASP A 7 7.56 0.82 2.54
N THR A 8 7.61 2.02 1.96
CA THR A 8 6.84 3.15 2.47
C THR A 8 5.33 2.96 2.28
N CYS A 9 4.92 2.44 1.11
CA CYS A 9 3.50 2.26 0.79
C CYS A 9 2.87 1.17 1.67
N SER A 10 3.53 0.03 1.80
CA SER A 10 3.04 -1.08 2.64
C SER A 10 2.99 -0.72 4.11
N LEU A 11 3.97 0.07 4.57
CA LEU A 11 3.98 0.56 5.94
C LEU A 11 2.80 1.52 6.21
N LEU A 12 2.45 2.39 5.26
CA LEU A 12 1.28 3.28 5.35
C LEU A 12 -0.03 2.49 5.41
N LEU A 13 -0.16 1.43 4.61
CA LEU A 13 -1.34 0.57 4.61
C LEU A 13 -1.50 -0.20 5.92
N LYS A 14 -0.40 -0.57 6.56
CA LYS A 14 -0.42 -1.30 7.84
C LYS A 14 -0.49 -0.38 9.07
N ALA A 15 -0.50 0.94 8.90
CA ALA A 15 -0.32 1.91 9.98
C ALA A 15 -1.22 1.68 11.20
N ASP A 16 -2.49 1.31 11.00
CA ASP A 16 -3.43 1.13 12.09
C ASP A 16 -3.17 -0.14 12.93
N ASN A 17 -2.52 -1.16 12.34
CA ASN A 17 -2.30 -2.48 12.96
C ASN A 17 -0.81 -2.82 13.11
N LEU A 18 0.08 -1.85 12.91
CA LEU A 18 1.52 -2.09 12.82
C LEU A 18 2.13 -2.77 14.05
N PHE A 19 1.61 -2.50 15.23
CA PHE A 19 2.12 -3.02 16.50
C PHE A 19 1.20 -4.05 17.16
N GLU A 20 0.07 -4.41 16.54
CA GLU A 20 -0.91 -5.34 17.13
C GLU A 20 -0.42 -6.80 17.10
N ASP A 21 0.35 -7.18 16.09
CA ASP A 21 0.75 -8.57 15.85
C ASP A 21 2.05 -8.98 16.58
N ASN A 22 2.65 -8.11 17.38
CA ASN A 22 4.00 -8.31 17.97
C ASN A 22 5.06 -8.70 16.92
N GLU A 23 4.92 -8.26 15.68
CA GLU A 23 5.89 -8.50 14.62
C GLU A 23 7.20 -7.77 14.89
N GLN A 24 8.30 -8.45 14.62
CA GLN A 24 9.60 -7.78 14.53
C GLN A 24 9.80 -7.26 13.11
N PHE A 25 10.02 -5.97 12.98
CA PHE A 25 10.22 -5.38 11.67
C PHE A 25 11.31 -4.31 11.62
N ALA A 26 11.73 -4.01 10.42
CA ALA A 26 12.64 -2.91 10.10
C ALA A 26 12.08 -2.03 9.00
N ILE A 27 12.55 -0.80 8.98
CA ILE A 27 12.33 0.16 7.91
C ILE A 27 13.66 0.82 7.53
N SER A 28 13.70 1.47 6.37
CA SER A 28 14.87 2.26 5.97
C SER A 28 14.81 3.71 6.48
N SER A 29 15.95 4.37 6.57
CA SER A 29 15.98 5.83 6.77
C SER A 29 15.35 6.59 5.60
N ILE A 30 15.31 6.00 4.40
CA ILE A 30 14.64 6.59 3.23
C ILE A 30 13.13 6.61 3.44
N THR A 31 12.55 5.51 3.96
CA THR A 31 11.13 5.42 4.33
C THR A 31 10.73 6.53 5.31
N LEU A 32 11.55 6.80 6.33
CA LEU A 32 11.27 7.91 7.26
C LEU A 32 11.27 9.27 6.59
N ASN A 33 12.21 9.52 5.68
CA ASN A 33 12.25 10.78 4.91
C ASN A 33 11.01 10.92 4.02
N GLU A 34 10.58 9.85 3.35
CA GLU A 34 9.38 9.87 2.52
C GLU A 34 8.10 10.14 3.34
N LEU A 35 7.99 9.56 4.53
CA LEU A 35 6.87 9.84 5.43
C LEU A 35 6.85 11.31 5.87
N GLU A 36 8.00 11.91 6.16
CA GLU A 36 8.11 13.34 6.47
C GLU A 36 7.74 14.22 5.27
N ASP A 37 8.19 13.84 4.06
CA ASP A 37 7.85 14.54 2.83
C ASP A 37 6.34 14.45 2.53
N ILE A 38 5.72 13.29 2.72
CA ILE A 38 4.27 13.12 2.59
C ILE A 38 3.53 14.00 3.60
N LYS A 39 3.93 14.00 4.85
CA LYS A 39 3.32 14.79 5.93
C LYS A 39 3.34 16.30 5.63
N THR A 40 4.41 16.80 5.03
CA THR A 40 4.65 18.22 4.78
C THR A 40 4.23 18.67 3.38
N SER A 41 3.98 17.75 2.45
CA SER A 41 3.61 18.04 1.06
C SER A 41 2.36 18.92 0.96
N ASN A 42 2.37 19.88 0.03
CA ASN A 42 1.19 20.69 -0.30
C ASN A 42 0.27 20.02 -1.33
N ASN A 43 0.78 19.02 -2.06
CA ASN A 43 0.12 18.40 -3.21
C ASN A 43 -0.46 17.00 -2.92
N LYS A 44 -0.25 16.46 -1.73
CA LYS A 44 -0.77 15.14 -1.35
C LYS A 44 -2.14 15.26 -0.72
N ASP A 45 -2.94 14.21 -0.90
CA ASP A 45 -4.26 14.07 -0.31
C ASP A 45 -4.21 14.25 1.22
N PRO A 46 -5.17 14.98 1.83
CA PRO A 46 -5.25 15.17 3.28
C PRO A 46 -5.31 13.85 4.08
N GLU A 47 -5.94 12.81 3.55
CA GLU A 47 -6.04 11.50 4.21
C GLU A 47 -4.67 10.82 4.27
N ILE A 48 -3.93 10.81 3.17
CA ILE A 48 -2.56 10.25 3.12
C ILE A 48 -1.62 11.00 4.07
N LYS A 49 -1.75 12.33 4.16
CA LYS A 49 -0.99 13.16 5.10
C LYS A 49 -1.35 12.86 6.56
N CYS A 50 -2.63 12.59 6.82
CA CYS A 50 -3.08 12.18 8.14
C CYS A 50 -2.52 10.81 8.54
N ALA A 51 -2.57 9.84 7.62
CA ALA A 51 -2.01 8.51 7.82
C ALA A 51 -0.49 8.58 8.10
N ALA A 52 0.27 9.36 7.32
CA ALA A 52 1.70 9.53 7.55
C ALA A 52 2.00 10.18 8.92
N ARG A 53 1.21 11.16 9.37
CA ARG A 53 1.36 11.75 10.71
C ARG A 53 1.05 10.76 11.82
N HIS A 54 0.02 9.94 11.65
CA HIS A 54 -0.38 8.92 12.60
C HIS A 54 0.74 7.87 12.72
N LEU A 55 1.20 7.35 11.60
CA LEU A 55 2.29 6.39 11.53
C LEU A 55 3.58 6.91 12.18
N LEU A 56 4.00 8.13 11.88
CA LEU A 56 5.19 8.74 12.50
C LEU A 56 5.07 8.85 14.03
N LYS A 57 3.87 9.11 14.55
CA LYS A 57 3.63 9.12 16.00
C LYS A 57 3.72 7.72 16.62
N GLN A 58 3.30 6.69 15.91
CA GLN A 58 3.45 5.31 16.36
C GLN A 58 4.92 4.89 16.35
N LEU A 59 5.64 5.21 15.27
CA LEU A 59 7.08 4.93 15.14
C LEU A 59 7.92 5.64 16.22
N ASP A 60 7.50 6.81 16.70
CA ASP A 60 8.17 7.53 17.81
C ASP A 60 8.18 6.73 19.12
N GLN A 61 7.28 5.76 19.29
CA GLN A 61 7.24 4.88 20.45
C GLN A 61 8.33 3.78 20.42
N GLY A 62 8.97 3.57 19.28
CA GLY A 62 9.99 2.53 19.08
C GLY A 62 9.39 1.13 18.88
N GLY A 63 10.23 0.11 19.06
CA GLY A 63 9.81 -1.29 18.90
C GLY A 63 10.12 -1.87 17.52
N TYR A 64 10.94 -1.19 16.71
CA TYR A 64 11.37 -1.63 15.39
C TYR A 64 12.83 -1.23 15.14
N ASP A 65 13.42 -1.79 14.07
CA ASP A 65 14.77 -1.46 13.64
C ASP A 65 14.79 -0.43 12.52
N ILE A 66 15.81 0.44 12.53
CA ILE A 66 16.06 1.36 11.41
C ILE A 66 17.37 0.96 10.73
N VAL A 67 17.28 0.73 9.40
CA VAL A 67 18.45 0.54 8.56
C VAL A 67 18.79 1.86 7.88
N TYR A 68 19.88 2.49 8.34
CA TYR A 68 20.36 3.73 7.74
C TYR A 68 20.98 3.44 6.38
N PHE A 69 20.45 4.07 5.35
CA PHE A 69 20.93 3.91 3.98
C PHE A 69 22.39 4.35 3.83
N LYS A 70 23.16 3.57 3.08
CA LYS A 70 24.51 3.89 2.64
C LYS A 70 24.65 3.57 1.15
N GLU A 71 25.38 4.40 0.42
CA GLU A 71 25.63 4.22 -1.02
C GLU A 71 26.23 2.84 -1.37
N GLU A 72 27.04 2.27 -0.49
CA GLU A 72 27.62 0.94 -0.68
C GLU A 72 26.58 -0.19 -0.75
N TYR A 73 25.37 0.01 -0.22
CA TYR A 73 24.28 -0.97 -0.28
C TYR A 73 23.70 -1.13 -1.67
N LEU A 74 23.92 -0.13 -2.55
CA LEU A 74 23.44 -0.16 -3.93
C LEU A 74 24.23 -1.11 -4.85
N LYS A 75 25.41 -1.55 -4.47
CA LYS A 75 26.26 -2.40 -5.31
C LYS A 75 25.53 -3.59 -5.94
N PRO A 76 24.75 -4.40 -5.20
CA PRO A 76 24.05 -5.53 -5.78
C PRO A 76 23.00 -5.11 -6.84
N ILE A 77 22.36 -3.94 -6.67
CA ILE A 77 21.33 -3.43 -7.58
C ILE A 77 21.95 -2.81 -8.82
N GLN A 78 23.07 -2.09 -8.66
CA GLN A 78 23.80 -1.46 -9.77
C GLN A 78 24.33 -2.48 -10.79
N GLU A 79 24.68 -3.68 -10.35
CA GLU A 79 25.10 -4.77 -11.23
C GLU A 79 24.02 -5.19 -12.24
N TYR A 80 22.73 -4.94 -11.93
CA TYR A 80 21.62 -5.21 -12.83
C TYR A 80 21.25 -4.03 -13.75
N GLY A 81 21.93 -2.87 -13.61
CA GLY A 81 21.73 -1.71 -14.48
C GLY A 81 20.44 -0.93 -14.25
N TYR A 82 19.79 -1.08 -13.10
CA TYR A 82 18.58 -0.33 -12.75
C TYR A 82 18.88 1.13 -12.43
N GLU A 83 17.92 2.01 -12.77
CA GLU A 83 17.94 3.40 -12.33
C GLU A 83 17.75 3.46 -10.80
N ILE A 84 18.54 4.29 -10.14
CA ILE A 84 18.52 4.40 -8.68
C ILE A 84 17.43 5.37 -8.22
N THR A 85 16.30 4.82 -7.82
CA THR A 85 15.18 5.52 -7.19
C THR A 85 15.23 5.35 -5.67
N ASN A 86 14.30 6.00 -4.95
CA ASN A 86 14.16 5.78 -3.51
C ASN A 86 13.74 4.33 -3.20
N ASP A 87 12.87 3.74 -4.01
CA ASP A 87 12.47 2.34 -3.87
C ASP A 87 13.69 1.40 -3.97
N MET A 88 14.62 1.69 -4.90
CA MET A 88 15.88 0.93 -5.01
C MET A 88 16.77 1.11 -3.77
N LYS A 89 16.77 2.29 -3.14
CA LYS A 89 17.50 2.51 -1.88
C LYS A 89 16.87 1.77 -0.71
N ILE A 90 15.53 1.72 -0.66
CA ILE A 90 14.78 0.94 0.33
C ILE A 90 15.08 -0.56 0.15
N LEU A 91 14.99 -1.07 -1.08
CA LEU A 91 15.34 -2.45 -1.42
C LEU A 91 16.80 -2.78 -1.07
N ALA A 92 17.74 -1.87 -1.34
CA ALA A 92 19.14 -2.03 -0.97
C ALA A 92 19.36 -2.18 0.54
N CYS A 93 18.60 -1.43 1.36
CA CYS A 93 18.60 -1.56 2.81
C CYS A 93 18.08 -2.94 3.25
N ALA A 94 17.00 -3.43 2.63
CA ALA A 94 16.44 -4.76 2.89
C ALA A 94 17.44 -5.88 2.55
N ILE A 95 18.05 -5.83 1.36
CA ILE A 95 19.09 -6.77 0.92
C ILE A 95 20.29 -6.78 1.89
N HIS A 96 20.74 -5.59 2.31
CA HIS A 96 21.81 -5.48 3.28
C HIS A 96 21.43 -6.14 4.61
N ARG A 97 20.24 -5.85 5.12
CA ARG A 97 19.75 -6.41 6.39
C ARG A 97 19.61 -7.93 6.35
N GLN A 98 19.10 -8.48 5.23
CA GLN A 98 19.01 -9.91 5.00
C GLN A 98 20.40 -10.57 5.06
N ARG A 99 21.38 -10.02 4.33
CA ARG A 99 22.72 -10.62 4.21
C ARG A 99 23.54 -10.56 5.51
N PHE A 100 23.33 -9.53 6.31
CA PHE A 100 24.17 -9.24 7.48
C PHE A 100 23.44 -9.34 8.82
N GLY A 101 22.39 -10.12 8.93
CA GLY A 101 21.74 -10.32 10.22
C GLY A 101 20.50 -11.20 10.21
N TYR A 102 19.69 -11.12 9.16
CA TYR A 102 18.39 -11.78 9.12
C TYR A 102 18.18 -12.51 7.78
N PRO A 103 18.80 -13.69 7.58
CA PRO A 103 18.72 -14.42 6.31
C PRO A 103 17.27 -14.77 5.93
N ASP A 104 16.40 -14.92 6.92
CA ASP A 104 14.97 -15.22 6.77
C ASP A 104 14.07 -13.98 6.69
N LEU A 105 14.64 -12.79 6.44
CA LEU A 105 13.90 -11.55 6.31
C LEU A 105 12.89 -11.63 5.16
N ILE A 106 11.66 -11.17 5.43
CA ILE A 106 10.60 -11.03 4.44
C ILE A 106 10.53 -9.55 4.00
N PHE A 107 10.70 -9.30 2.71
CA PHE A 107 10.51 -7.96 2.14
C PHE A 107 9.04 -7.77 1.76
N VAL A 108 8.42 -6.73 2.30
CA VAL A 108 6.99 -6.44 2.14
C VAL A 108 6.80 -5.18 1.32
N SER A 109 6.18 -5.32 0.16
CA SER A 109 5.85 -4.23 -0.73
C SER A 109 4.56 -4.48 -1.49
N ASN A 110 3.68 -3.50 -1.57
CA ASN A 110 2.49 -3.55 -2.42
C ASN A 110 2.78 -3.14 -3.87
N ASP A 111 3.94 -2.53 -4.13
CA ASP A 111 4.38 -2.23 -5.50
C ASP A 111 4.79 -3.51 -6.22
N ILE A 112 4.00 -3.90 -7.23
CA ILE A 112 4.23 -5.10 -8.04
C ILE A 112 5.58 -5.02 -8.77
N ALA A 113 5.96 -3.84 -9.30
CA ALA A 113 7.21 -3.66 -10.01
C ALA A 113 8.40 -3.83 -9.05
N LEU A 114 8.34 -3.22 -7.88
CA LEU A 114 9.37 -3.36 -6.85
C LEU A 114 9.50 -4.80 -6.35
N ARG A 115 8.38 -5.50 -6.09
CA ARG A 115 8.40 -6.92 -5.73
C ARG A 115 8.99 -7.79 -6.85
N THR A 116 8.64 -7.51 -8.11
CA THR A 116 9.20 -8.24 -9.26
C THR A 116 10.72 -8.06 -9.34
N LEU A 117 11.22 -6.85 -9.13
CA LEU A 117 12.67 -6.58 -9.07
C LEU A 117 13.33 -7.28 -7.87
N ALA A 118 12.65 -7.33 -6.74
CA ALA A 118 13.15 -7.97 -5.52
C ALA A 118 13.33 -9.50 -5.67
N THR A 119 12.65 -10.15 -6.63
CA THR A 119 12.84 -11.59 -6.90
C THR A 119 14.28 -11.95 -7.32
N ALA A 120 15.08 -10.99 -7.76
CA ALA A 120 16.50 -11.20 -8.03
C ALA A 120 17.35 -11.40 -6.75
N PHE A 121 16.81 -11.05 -5.58
CA PHE A 121 17.53 -11.00 -4.30
C PHE A 121 16.87 -11.83 -3.20
N PHE A 122 15.56 -12.02 -3.28
CA PHE A 122 14.74 -12.74 -2.30
C PHE A 122 14.08 -13.96 -2.96
N GLU A 123 14.03 -15.06 -2.25
CA GLU A 123 13.22 -16.22 -2.64
C GLU A 123 11.73 -15.86 -2.58
N GLY A 124 10.90 -16.55 -3.36
CA GLY A 124 9.48 -16.18 -3.51
C GLY A 124 8.67 -16.20 -2.21
N ASP A 125 9.02 -17.06 -1.26
CA ASP A 125 8.43 -17.15 0.08
C ASP A 125 8.94 -16.05 1.04
N ARG A 126 9.90 -15.23 0.60
CA ARG A 126 10.46 -14.07 1.31
C ARG A 126 9.99 -12.73 0.73
N LEU A 127 8.99 -12.76 -0.14
CA LEU A 127 8.32 -11.59 -0.69
C LEU A 127 6.85 -11.62 -0.30
N ASP A 128 6.36 -10.50 0.25
CA ASP A 128 4.99 -10.39 0.73
C ASP A 128 4.39 -9.03 0.35
N SER A 129 3.09 -8.89 0.54
CA SER A 129 2.36 -7.64 0.44
C SER A 129 1.40 -7.53 1.62
N VAL A 130 1.11 -6.30 2.02
CA VAL A 130 0.00 -6.06 2.94
C VAL A 130 -1.28 -6.35 2.16
N SER A 131 -2.05 -7.36 2.59
CA SER A 131 -3.35 -7.62 1.99
C SER A 131 -4.22 -6.41 2.25
N ASP A 132 -4.52 -5.70 1.20
CA ASP A 132 -5.57 -4.68 1.24
C ASP A 132 -6.89 -5.44 1.09
N ASP A 133 -7.44 -5.90 2.21
CA ASP A 133 -8.77 -6.52 2.25
C ASP A 133 -9.88 -5.54 1.80
N GLN A 134 -9.51 -4.32 1.40
CA GLN A 134 -10.38 -3.26 0.93
C GLN A 134 -10.04 -2.72 -0.47
N VAL A 135 -9.06 -3.25 -1.18
CA VAL A 135 -8.99 -3.04 -2.61
C VAL A 135 -9.89 -4.09 -3.28
N ASP A 136 -11.19 -3.95 -3.09
CA ASP A 136 -12.09 -4.18 -4.19
C ASP A 136 -11.48 -3.46 -5.40
N ASP A 137 -11.26 -4.19 -6.49
CA ASP A 137 -10.82 -3.62 -7.75
C ASP A 137 -11.67 -2.39 -8.04
N TYR A 138 -11.15 -1.18 -7.73
CA TYR A 138 -11.87 0.05 -7.97
C TYR A 138 -12.04 0.18 -9.48
N THR A 139 -13.14 -0.36 -9.97
CA THR A 139 -13.46 -0.38 -11.40
C THR A 139 -13.89 0.99 -11.91
N GLY A 140 -14.00 2.00 -11.02
CA GLY A 140 -14.53 3.31 -11.36
C GLY A 140 -16.06 3.30 -11.57
N TYR A 141 -16.69 2.15 -11.55
CA TYR A 141 -18.14 2.00 -11.67
C TYR A 141 -18.65 0.77 -10.91
N GLN A 142 -19.93 0.79 -10.57
CA GLN A 142 -20.66 -0.32 -9.98
C GLN A 142 -21.90 -0.60 -10.82
N GLU A 143 -22.13 -1.86 -11.21
CA GLU A 143 -23.36 -2.26 -11.90
C GLU A 143 -24.41 -2.69 -10.86
N VAL A 144 -25.61 -2.13 -10.98
CA VAL A 144 -26.75 -2.49 -10.13
C VAL A 144 -27.95 -2.87 -10.99
N TYR A 145 -28.64 -3.93 -10.60
CA TYR A 145 -29.81 -4.46 -11.30
C TYR A 145 -31.07 -4.08 -10.50
N LEU A 146 -31.87 -3.18 -11.04
CA LEU A 146 -33.07 -2.65 -10.35
C LEU A 146 -34.33 -3.01 -11.10
N SER A 147 -35.41 -3.33 -10.35
CA SER A 147 -36.75 -3.37 -10.91
C SER A 147 -37.26 -1.95 -11.17
N GLN A 148 -38.35 -1.82 -11.95
CA GLN A 148 -38.96 -0.50 -12.22
C GLN A 148 -39.36 0.23 -10.92
N GLU A 149 -39.84 -0.50 -9.90
CA GLU A 149 -40.20 0.08 -8.61
C GLU A 149 -38.97 0.61 -7.87
N GLN A 150 -37.88 -0.18 -7.84
CA GLN A 150 -36.61 0.21 -7.23
C GLN A 150 -35.95 1.38 -7.95
N MET A 151 -36.03 1.44 -9.30
CA MET A 151 -35.55 2.60 -10.07
C MET A 151 -36.33 3.86 -9.70
N SER A 152 -37.67 3.77 -9.58
CA SER A 152 -38.51 4.90 -9.18
C SER A 152 -38.16 5.42 -7.79
N GLU A 153 -37.90 4.51 -6.86
CA GLU A 153 -37.46 4.85 -5.50
C GLU A 153 -36.06 5.49 -5.50
N PHE A 154 -35.11 4.94 -6.25
CA PHE A 154 -33.76 5.48 -6.40
C PHE A 154 -33.76 6.91 -6.90
N TYR A 155 -34.49 7.18 -8.01
CA TYR A 155 -34.57 8.55 -8.55
C TYR A 155 -35.34 9.52 -7.66
N SER A 156 -36.23 9.02 -6.80
CA SER A 156 -36.94 9.85 -5.83
C SER A 156 -36.09 10.25 -4.63
N ASN A 157 -35.07 9.46 -4.31
CA ASN A 157 -34.21 9.60 -3.12
C ASN A 157 -32.70 9.76 -3.48
N SER A 158 -32.37 10.45 -4.56
CA SER A 158 -31.04 10.58 -5.13
C SER A 158 -29.94 11.15 -4.20
N GLN A 159 -30.31 11.60 -2.99
CA GLN A 159 -29.35 12.10 -1.98
C GLN A 159 -28.82 11.01 -1.05
N LYS A 160 -29.32 9.77 -1.12
CA LYS A 160 -28.87 8.67 -0.30
C LYS A 160 -27.91 7.78 -1.08
N ASN A 161 -26.80 7.45 -0.50
CA ASN A 161 -25.87 6.46 -1.03
C ASN A 161 -26.24 5.04 -0.55
N ASP A 162 -27.37 4.53 -1.02
CA ASP A 162 -27.90 3.22 -0.61
C ASP A 162 -27.07 2.05 -1.19
N PHE A 163 -26.19 2.31 -2.17
CA PHE A 163 -25.32 1.31 -2.83
C PHE A 163 -23.87 1.35 -2.35
N GLY A 164 -23.54 2.21 -1.39
CA GLY A 164 -22.17 2.32 -0.86
C GLY A 164 -21.14 2.81 -1.90
N ILE A 165 -21.58 3.65 -2.85
CA ILE A 165 -20.72 4.17 -3.93
C ILE A 165 -19.60 5.01 -3.33
N LEU A 166 -18.38 4.76 -3.80
CA LEU A 166 -17.20 5.52 -3.42
C LEU A 166 -17.14 6.88 -4.15
N ILE A 167 -16.39 7.82 -3.62
CA ILE A 167 -16.13 9.11 -4.28
C ILE A 167 -15.49 8.84 -5.66
N ASN A 168 -16.03 9.50 -6.69
CA ASN A 168 -15.64 9.32 -8.10
C ASN A 168 -15.98 7.95 -8.72
N GLN A 169 -16.86 7.19 -8.11
CA GLN A 169 -17.44 5.98 -8.70
C GLN A 169 -18.76 6.29 -9.38
N TYR A 170 -19.00 5.68 -10.53
CA TYR A 170 -20.25 5.77 -11.29
C TYR A 170 -21.15 4.56 -11.01
N ILE A 171 -22.47 4.75 -11.06
CA ILE A 171 -23.44 3.64 -11.12
C ILE A 171 -23.86 3.42 -12.58
N ILE A 172 -23.87 2.16 -12.99
CA ILE A 172 -24.54 1.71 -14.21
C ILE A 172 -25.79 0.96 -13.78
N ILE A 173 -26.95 1.53 -14.06
CA ILE A 173 -28.23 0.92 -13.72
C ILE A 173 -28.68 0.03 -14.88
N ARG A 174 -28.93 -1.24 -14.56
CA ARG A 174 -29.51 -2.21 -15.49
C ARG A 174 -30.91 -2.60 -15.05
N ASP A 175 -31.80 -2.77 -16.03
CA ASP A 175 -33.12 -3.35 -15.79
C ASP A 175 -32.94 -4.82 -15.34
N LYS A 176 -33.58 -5.19 -14.24
CA LYS A 176 -33.42 -6.51 -13.61
C LYS A 176 -33.97 -7.64 -14.47
N ASP A 177 -34.98 -7.36 -15.29
CA ASP A 177 -35.71 -8.36 -16.11
C ASP A 177 -35.07 -8.51 -17.50
N THR A 178 -34.58 -7.41 -18.08
CA THR A 178 -34.03 -7.40 -19.45
C THR A 178 -32.50 -7.39 -19.47
N GLY A 179 -31.84 -6.93 -18.42
CA GLY A 179 -30.40 -6.71 -18.36
C GLY A 179 -29.89 -5.51 -19.14
N GLU A 180 -30.80 -4.75 -19.80
CA GLU A 180 -30.43 -3.58 -20.58
C GLU A 180 -30.00 -2.43 -19.67
N VAL A 181 -29.05 -1.62 -20.16
CA VAL A 181 -28.60 -0.41 -19.45
C VAL A 181 -29.71 0.64 -19.53
N VAL A 182 -30.12 1.17 -18.42
CA VAL A 182 -31.16 2.20 -18.32
C VAL A 182 -30.53 3.57 -18.10
N ASP A 183 -29.45 3.64 -17.32
CA ASP A 183 -28.71 4.87 -17.02
C ASP A 183 -27.26 4.55 -16.57
#